data_5e8a9a3f86671d4bb4d86dcefabbb32d
#
_entry.id   5e8a9a3f86671d4bb4d86dcefabbb32d
#
_cell.length_a   1.000
_cell.length_b   1.000
_cell.length_c   1.000
_cell.angle_alpha   90.00
_cell.angle_beta   90.00
_cell.angle_gamma   90.00
#
_symmetry.space_group_name_H-M   'P 1'
#
loop_
_entity.id
_entity.type
_entity.pdbx_description
1 polymer ?
#
loop_
_entity_poly.entity_id
_entity_poly.type
_entity_poly.pdbx_seq_one_letter_code
_entity_poly.pdbx_strand_id
1 'polypeptide(L)'
;GATIAVVNADRLSDQDRRALAQAGGDVVVIGAKGGGNALAGLTDMTAKGTAASTSSTLAPQCDDADAQAARSLAGTRASVSLQGDDDAVGCFPVGKDRYAYATDSLPSGATLRVLPDPAPVANAHLAQKGHAAMGVRALGHHSRVLWLDGQRMKTPSLWNSPSTPPWLPVL
;
A
#
# COMPACT_ATOMS: atom_id res chain seq x y z
N GLY A 1 3.07 -7.32 16.92
CA GLY A 1 2.82 -6.43 15.80
C GLY A 1 1.68 -6.91 14.91
N ALA A 2 1.24 -6.07 14.03
CA ALA A 2 0.26 -6.37 13.00
C ALA A 2 0.67 -5.71 11.69
N THR A 3 0.28 -6.30 10.57
CA THR A 3 0.33 -5.66 9.26
C THR A 3 -1.03 -5.04 8.96
N ILE A 4 -1.07 -3.79 8.58
CA ILE A 4 -2.29 -3.08 8.18
C ILE A 4 -2.31 -2.99 6.65
N ALA A 5 -3.12 -3.82 6.02
CA ALA A 5 -3.33 -3.80 4.57
C ALA A 5 -4.39 -2.75 4.22
N VAL A 6 -4.04 -1.77 3.43
CA VAL A 6 -4.89 -0.63 3.07
C VAL A 6 -5.24 -0.69 1.60
N VAL A 7 -6.52 -0.76 1.28
CA VAL A 7 -7.05 -0.60 -0.08
C VAL A 7 -7.85 0.69 -0.18
N ASN A 8 -7.96 1.27 -1.38
CA ASN A 8 -8.62 2.56 -1.60
C ASN A 8 -8.07 3.68 -0.69
N ALA A 9 -6.76 3.74 -0.51
CA ALA A 9 -6.10 4.71 0.36
C ALA A 9 -6.36 6.18 -0.08
N ASP A 10 -6.68 6.42 -1.35
CA ASP A 10 -7.11 7.71 -1.90
C ASP A 10 -8.43 8.20 -1.28
N ARG A 11 -9.20 7.32 -0.66
CA ARG A 11 -10.47 7.62 0.01
C ARG A 11 -10.32 7.94 1.50
N LEU A 12 -9.17 7.67 2.08
CA LEU A 12 -8.89 8.02 3.47
C LEU A 12 -8.76 9.54 3.62
N SER A 13 -9.21 10.05 4.76
CA SER A 13 -8.94 11.43 5.13
C SER A 13 -7.45 11.62 5.48
N ASP A 14 -6.97 12.87 5.46
CA ASP A 14 -5.61 13.19 5.91
C ASP A 14 -5.38 12.80 7.38
N GLN A 15 -6.42 12.89 8.19
CA GLN A 15 -6.37 12.47 9.59
C GLN A 15 -6.17 10.96 9.73
N ASP A 16 -6.90 10.15 8.94
CA ASP A 16 -6.75 8.68 8.95
C ASP A 16 -5.36 8.26 8.49
N ARG A 17 -4.84 8.90 7.44
CA ARG A 17 -3.47 8.62 6.95
C ARG A 17 -2.41 8.97 8.00
N ARG A 18 -2.54 10.11 8.67
CA ARG A 18 -1.64 10.45 9.78
C ARG A 18 -1.75 9.48 10.96
N ALA A 19 -2.97 9.02 11.28
CA ALA A 19 -3.16 8.00 12.31
C ALA A 19 -2.50 6.68 11.93
N LEU A 20 -2.60 6.25 10.66
CA LEU A 20 -1.89 5.08 10.14
C LEU A 20 -0.37 5.21 10.26
N ALA A 21 0.18 6.38 9.92
CA ALA A 21 1.62 6.63 10.02
C ALA A 21 2.15 6.51 11.46
N GLN A 22 1.29 6.70 12.45
CA GLN A 22 1.62 6.63 13.89
C GLN A 22 1.19 5.31 14.56
N ALA A 23 0.52 4.43 13.86
CA ALA A 23 -0.12 3.24 14.46
C ALA A 23 0.86 2.18 15.00
N GLY A 24 2.15 2.27 14.71
CA GLY A 24 3.19 1.34 15.20
C GLY A 24 3.14 -0.06 14.58
N GLY A 25 2.27 -0.29 13.60
CA GLY A 25 2.22 -1.50 12.78
C GLY A 25 2.73 -1.25 11.36
N ASP A 26 3.24 -2.28 10.69
CA ASP A 26 3.59 -2.18 9.28
C ASP A 26 2.36 -1.87 8.44
N VAL A 27 2.50 -0.99 7.47
CA VAL A 27 1.42 -0.59 6.57
C VAL A 27 1.72 -1.07 5.17
N VAL A 28 0.76 -1.71 4.51
CA VAL A 28 0.85 -2.13 3.12
C VAL A 28 -0.26 -1.43 2.32
N VAL A 29 0.09 -0.47 1.49
CA VAL A 29 -0.86 0.21 0.59
C VAL A 29 -0.96 -0.55 -0.71
N ILE A 30 -2.17 -0.94 -1.08
CA ILE A 30 -2.47 -1.78 -2.23
C ILE A 30 -3.37 -1.04 -3.21
N GLY A 31 -2.96 -0.96 -4.48
CA GLY A 31 -3.78 -0.37 -5.53
C GLY A 31 -3.82 1.16 -5.52
N ALA A 32 -2.70 1.81 -5.30
CA ALA A 32 -2.56 3.27 -5.29
C ALA A 32 -2.53 3.86 -6.72
N LYS A 33 -3.60 3.66 -7.50
CA LYS A 33 -3.63 4.01 -8.94
C LYS A 33 -3.90 5.48 -9.24
N GLY A 34 -4.39 6.23 -8.31
CA GLY A 34 -5.01 7.51 -8.63
C GLY A 34 -4.34 8.70 -8.04
N GLY A 35 -4.04 9.66 -8.89
CA GLY A 35 -4.05 11.08 -8.61
C GLY A 35 -3.50 11.56 -7.26
N GLY A 36 -2.30 11.21 -6.92
CA GLY A 36 -1.48 12.00 -6.02
C GLY A 36 -1.74 11.90 -4.51
N ASN A 37 -2.90 11.47 -4.04
CA ASN A 37 -3.24 11.57 -2.62
C ASN A 37 -3.22 10.26 -1.83
N ALA A 38 -3.10 9.11 -2.48
CA ALA A 38 -3.17 7.83 -1.78
C ALA A 38 -2.05 7.63 -0.74
N LEU A 39 -0.88 8.21 -0.97
CA LEU A 39 0.31 8.09 -0.13
C LEU A 39 0.58 9.34 0.71
N ALA A 40 -0.13 10.45 0.46
CA ALA A 40 0.09 11.71 1.18
C ALA A 40 -0.07 11.54 2.70
N GLY A 41 0.90 12.02 3.47
CA GLY A 41 0.94 11.88 4.92
C GLY A 41 1.46 10.54 5.42
N LEU A 42 1.75 9.58 4.52
CA LEU A 42 2.47 8.35 4.82
C LEU A 42 3.94 8.44 4.36
N THR A 43 4.17 9.03 3.20
CA THR A 43 5.48 9.15 2.54
C THR A 43 5.45 10.28 1.51
N ASP A 44 6.60 10.71 1.04
CA ASP A 44 6.75 11.65 -0.07
C ASP A 44 6.70 10.96 -1.46
N MET A 45 6.67 9.63 -1.49
CA MET A 45 6.47 8.88 -2.73
C MET A 45 5.14 9.23 -3.40
N THR A 46 5.10 9.13 -4.73
CA THR A 46 3.88 9.34 -5.51
C THR A 46 3.54 8.11 -6.35
N ALA A 47 2.27 7.69 -6.34
CA ALA A 47 1.79 6.57 -7.14
C ALA A 47 1.04 7.06 -8.39
N LYS A 48 1.18 6.32 -9.50
CA LYS A 48 0.50 6.64 -10.76
C LYS A 48 0.10 5.37 -11.49
N GLY A 49 -1.13 5.31 -11.95
CA GLY A 49 -1.59 4.30 -12.90
C GLY A 49 -0.98 4.51 -14.28
N THR A 50 -0.82 3.42 -15.02
CA THR A 50 -0.41 3.43 -16.43
C THR A 50 -1.55 2.93 -17.31
N ALA A 51 -1.68 3.50 -18.50
CA ALA A 51 -2.72 3.10 -19.46
C ALA A 51 -2.49 1.68 -20.02
N ALA A 52 -1.23 1.24 -20.07
CA ALA A 52 -0.84 -0.07 -20.56
C ALA A 52 -0.09 -0.84 -19.48
N SER A 53 -0.37 -2.15 -19.37
CA SER A 53 0.47 -3.05 -18.58
C SER A 53 1.83 -3.16 -19.22
N THR A 54 2.91 -3.14 -18.45
CA THR A 54 4.19 -3.61 -18.94
C THR A 54 4.06 -5.13 -19.13
N SER A 55 4.31 -5.61 -20.34
CA SER A 55 4.22 -7.04 -20.68
C SER A 55 5.45 -7.84 -20.25
N SER A 56 6.52 -7.16 -19.83
CA SER A 56 7.78 -7.77 -19.44
C SER A 56 7.77 -8.23 -17.98
N THR A 57 8.41 -9.38 -17.72
CA THR A 57 8.74 -9.80 -16.38
C THR A 57 9.81 -8.86 -15.81
N LEU A 58 9.56 -8.31 -14.63
CA LEU A 58 10.43 -7.37 -13.94
C LEU A 58 11.36 -8.12 -12.97
N ALA A 59 12.62 -7.73 -12.91
CA ALA A 59 13.57 -8.16 -11.89
C ALA A 59 13.59 -7.16 -10.72
N PRO A 60 13.89 -7.58 -9.48
CA PRO A 60 13.80 -6.69 -8.31
C PRO A 60 14.75 -5.49 -8.38
N GLN A 61 16.02 -5.67 -8.75
CA GLN A 61 17.04 -4.64 -8.82
C GLN A 61 17.14 -3.75 -7.56
N CYS A 62 16.97 -4.35 -6.39
CA CYS A 62 17.04 -3.70 -5.08
C CYS A 62 17.44 -4.74 -4.03
N ASP A 63 17.80 -4.32 -2.82
CA ASP A 63 18.20 -5.20 -1.72
C ASP A 63 17.04 -5.54 -0.76
N ASP A 64 15.81 -5.11 -1.07
CA ASP A 64 14.64 -5.43 -0.23
C ASP A 64 14.38 -6.93 -0.20
N ALA A 65 14.23 -7.49 1.01
CA ALA A 65 14.11 -8.93 1.22
C ALA A 65 12.82 -9.53 0.62
N ASP A 66 11.74 -8.78 0.55
CA ASP A 66 10.47 -9.24 0.00
C ASP A 66 10.56 -9.32 -1.53
N ALA A 67 11.12 -8.29 -2.14
CA ALA A 67 11.35 -8.25 -3.58
C ALA A 67 12.34 -9.33 -4.02
N GLN A 68 13.42 -9.55 -3.28
CA GLN A 68 14.40 -10.60 -3.55
C GLN A 68 13.78 -12.00 -3.43
N ALA A 69 12.93 -12.24 -2.44
CA ALA A 69 12.23 -13.51 -2.27
C ALA A 69 11.20 -13.77 -3.39
N ALA A 70 10.55 -12.74 -3.91
CA ALA A 70 9.67 -12.83 -5.05
C ALA A 70 10.41 -13.12 -6.37
N ARG A 71 11.70 -12.76 -6.47
CA ARG A 71 12.63 -12.96 -7.60
C ARG A 71 12.22 -12.27 -8.89
N SER A 72 10.97 -12.14 -9.14
CA SER A 72 10.42 -11.50 -10.35
C SER A 72 8.98 -11.06 -10.10
N LEU A 73 8.51 -10.13 -10.90
CA LEU A 73 7.12 -9.70 -10.90
C LEU A 73 6.63 -9.68 -12.35
N ALA A 74 5.50 -10.29 -12.64
CA ALA A 74 4.82 -10.08 -13.92
C ALA A 74 4.47 -8.61 -14.07
N GLY A 75 4.35 -8.11 -15.28
CA GLY A 75 4.18 -6.68 -15.56
C GLY A 75 3.14 -5.97 -14.67
N THR A 76 3.21 -4.67 -14.60
CA THR A 76 2.38 -3.83 -13.73
C THR A 76 1.56 -2.83 -14.53
N ARG A 77 0.42 -2.41 -13.97
CA ARG A 77 -0.45 -1.31 -14.47
C ARG A 77 -0.35 -0.05 -13.64
N ALA A 78 0.51 -0.03 -12.64
CA ALA A 78 0.76 1.14 -11.83
C ALA A 78 2.19 1.14 -11.33
N SER A 79 2.70 2.30 -11.01
CA SER A 79 4.07 2.47 -10.51
C SER A 79 4.12 3.54 -9.44
N VAL A 80 5.16 3.49 -8.63
CA VAL A 80 5.48 4.50 -7.63
C VAL A 80 6.78 5.20 -8.03
N SER A 81 6.85 6.50 -7.80
CA SER A 81 8.06 7.33 -7.95
C SER A 81 8.59 7.68 -6.57
N LEU A 82 9.91 7.59 -6.40
CA LEU A 82 10.60 7.96 -5.16
C LEU A 82 10.99 9.44 -5.13
N GLN A 83 10.66 10.20 -6.16
CA GLN A 83 11.07 11.60 -6.27
C GLN A 83 10.68 12.39 -5.02
N GLY A 84 11.68 12.88 -4.30
CA GLY A 84 11.51 13.63 -3.07
C GLY A 84 11.61 12.78 -1.78
N ASP A 85 11.88 11.48 -1.89
CA ASP A 85 12.02 10.57 -0.76
C ASP A 85 13.35 9.82 -0.86
N ASP A 86 14.35 10.32 -0.12
CA ASP A 86 15.72 9.77 -0.17
C ASP A 86 15.88 8.48 0.64
N ASP A 87 14.94 8.17 1.55
CA ASP A 87 14.97 6.98 2.41
C ASP A 87 14.18 5.80 1.80
N ALA A 88 13.34 6.07 0.80
CA ALA A 88 12.54 5.05 0.16
C ALA A 88 13.37 4.16 -0.77
N VAL A 89 13.02 2.87 -0.81
CA VAL A 89 13.64 1.86 -1.66
C VAL A 89 12.67 1.41 -2.74
N GLY A 90 13.02 1.62 -4.01
CA GLY A 90 12.24 1.18 -5.16
C GLY A 90 12.73 -0.14 -5.71
N CYS A 91 11.81 -1.05 -6.00
CA CYS A 91 12.07 -2.37 -6.56
C CYS A 91 11.21 -2.64 -7.79
N PHE A 92 11.69 -3.52 -8.68
CA PHE A 92 11.05 -3.83 -9.96
C PHE A 92 10.88 -2.58 -10.83
N PRO A 93 11.98 -1.99 -11.34
CA PRO A 93 11.93 -0.78 -12.12
C PRO A 93 11.13 -0.97 -13.41
N VAL A 94 10.26 -0.02 -13.73
CA VAL A 94 9.38 0.00 -14.92
C VAL A 94 9.67 1.17 -15.84
N GLY A 95 10.64 2.00 -15.48
CA GLY A 95 11.07 3.19 -16.21
C GLY A 95 11.97 4.04 -15.35
N LYS A 96 12.30 5.24 -15.83
CA LYS A 96 13.12 6.16 -15.08
C LYS A 96 12.41 6.58 -13.79
N ASP A 97 13.05 6.36 -12.64
CA ASP A 97 12.56 6.70 -11.30
C ASP A 97 11.15 6.18 -11.00
N ARG A 98 10.78 5.01 -11.58
CA ARG A 98 9.48 4.38 -11.37
C ARG A 98 9.62 2.90 -11.11
N TYR A 99 8.85 2.43 -10.12
CA TYR A 99 8.97 1.09 -9.57
C TYR A 99 7.59 0.45 -9.38
N ALA A 100 7.52 -0.88 -9.52
CA ALA A 100 6.29 -1.64 -9.30
C ALA A 100 6.06 -1.99 -7.82
N TYR A 101 7.06 -1.79 -6.98
CA TYR A 101 7.01 -1.95 -5.52
C TYR A 101 8.01 -0.99 -4.89
N ALA A 102 7.66 -0.46 -3.73
CA ALA A 102 8.58 0.36 -2.94
C ALA A 102 8.32 0.20 -1.45
N THR A 103 9.36 0.47 -0.66
CA THR A 103 9.28 0.52 0.80
C THR A 103 9.81 1.84 1.32
N ASP A 104 9.34 2.24 2.50
CA ASP A 104 9.77 3.43 3.21
C ASP A 104 9.60 3.21 4.72
N SER A 105 10.17 4.10 5.54
CA SER A 105 10.04 4.12 6.98
C SER A 105 8.94 5.10 7.42
N LEU A 106 7.95 4.61 8.17
CA LEU A 106 6.94 5.48 8.77
C LEU A 106 7.52 6.26 9.97
N PRO A 107 6.94 7.41 10.35
CA PRO A 107 7.33 8.16 11.54
C PRO A 107 7.30 7.35 12.84
N SER A 108 6.46 6.31 12.90
CA SER A 108 6.41 5.35 14.01
C SER A 108 7.60 4.39 14.09
N GLY A 109 8.48 4.38 13.08
CA GLY A 109 9.55 3.40 12.91
C GLY A 109 9.10 2.08 12.27
N ALA A 110 7.80 1.93 11.95
CA ALA A 110 7.28 0.79 11.22
C ALA A 110 7.56 0.94 9.71
N THR A 111 7.42 -0.16 8.98
CA THR A 111 7.65 -0.17 7.53
C THR A 111 6.38 0.11 6.75
N LEU A 112 6.46 1.05 5.81
CA LEU A 112 5.49 1.22 4.73
C LEU A 112 5.91 0.38 3.54
N ARG A 113 4.98 -0.38 2.96
CA ARG A 113 5.13 -1.09 1.68
C ARG A 113 4.06 -0.60 0.72
N VAL A 114 4.45 -0.33 -0.50
CA VAL A 114 3.53 0.15 -1.54
C VAL A 114 3.51 -0.83 -2.70
N LEU A 115 2.35 -1.44 -2.94
CA LEU A 115 2.01 -2.23 -4.12
C LEU A 115 1.04 -1.40 -4.97
N PRO A 116 1.52 -0.54 -5.89
CA PRO A 116 0.65 0.37 -6.65
C PRO A 116 -0.36 -0.37 -7.53
N ASP A 117 0.00 -1.55 -8.04
CA ASP A 117 -0.91 -2.46 -8.73
C ASP A 117 -1.42 -3.53 -7.74
N PRO A 118 -2.73 -3.75 -7.61
CA PRO A 118 -3.28 -4.77 -6.73
C PRO A 118 -3.11 -6.20 -7.25
N ALA A 119 -2.67 -6.40 -8.47
CA ALA A 119 -2.55 -7.74 -9.09
C ALA A 119 -1.80 -8.76 -8.23
N PRO A 120 -0.68 -8.46 -7.55
CA PRO A 120 0.03 -9.42 -6.71
C PRO A 120 -0.77 -10.01 -5.55
N VAL A 121 -1.85 -9.34 -5.13
CA VAL A 121 -2.73 -9.83 -4.04
C VAL A 121 -4.13 -10.19 -4.52
N ALA A 122 -4.39 -10.10 -5.83
CA ALA A 122 -5.68 -10.43 -6.42
C ALA A 122 -5.74 -11.90 -6.86
N ASN A 123 -6.73 -12.65 -6.41
CA ASN A 123 -6.88 -14.09 -6.72
C ASN A 123 -6.78 -14.41 -8.21
N ALA A 124 -7.34 -13.54 -9.07
CA ALA A 124 -7.30 -13.71 -10.53
C ALA A 124 -5.88 -13.66 -11.12
N HIS A 125 -4.90 -13.16 -10.38
CA HIS A 125 -3.54 -12.91 -10.85
C HIS A 125 -2.45 -13.63 -10.04
N LEU A 126 -2.80 -14.38 -9.00
CA LEU A 126 -1.83 -15.07 -8.14
C LEU A 126 -0.96 -16.08 -8.89
N ALA A 127 -1.48 -16.70 -9.96
CA ALA A 127 -0.73 -17.62 -10.80
C ALA A 127 0.32 -16.93 -11.69
N GLN A 128 0.29 -15.60 -11.81
CA GLN A 128 1.28 -14.87 -12.58
C GLN A 128 2.61 -14.85 -11.83
N LYS A 129 3.70 -14.81 -12.62
CA LYS A 129 5.06 -14.96 -12.11
C LYS A 129 5.38 -13.93 -11.02
N GLY A 130 5.76 -14.40 -9.84
CA GLY A 130 6.14 -13.59 -8.69
C GLY A 130 4.99 -13.00 -7.87
N HIS A 131 3.76 -12.98 -8.38
CA HIS A 131 2.64 -12.31 -7.71
C HIS A 131 2.33 -12.92 -6.36
N ALA A 132 2.11 -14.24 -6.28
CA ALA A 132 1.80 -14.90 -5.01
C ALA A 132 2.93 -14.71 -3.98
N ALA A 133 4.18 -14.84 -4.42
CA ALA A 133 5.33 -14.64 -3.54
C ALA A 133 5.39 -13.20 -3.01
N MET A 134 5.21 -12.20 -3.89
CA MET A 134 5.21 -10.78 -3.49
C MET A 134 4.08 -10.46 -2.52
N GLY A 135 2.86 -10.93 -2.81
CA GLY A 135 1.69 -10.71 -1.95
C GLY A 135 1.87 -11.32 -0.56
N VAL A 136 2.30 -12.58 -0.49
CA VAL A 136 2.55 -13.28 0.78
C VAL A 136 3.67 -12.61 1.57
N ARG A 137 4.75 -12.20 0.91
CA ARG A 137 5.87 -11.52 1.59
C ARG A 137 5.48 -10.16 2.11
N ALA A 138 4.84 -9.32 1.30
CA ALA A 138 4.43 -7.98 1.71
C ALA A 138 3.45 -7.98 2.89
N LEU A 139 2.54 -8.96 2.95
CA LEU A 139 1.50 -9.05 3.99
C LEU A 139 1.91 -9.89 5.20
N GLY A 140 2.85 -10.81 5.05
CA GLY A 140 3.15 -11.89 6.02
C GLY A 140 4.20 -11.55 7.08
N HIS A 141 4.60 -10.30 7.27
CA HIS A 141 5.61 -9.92 8.27
C HIS A 141 5.15 -10.09 9.72
N HIS A 142 3.84 -10.11 9.95
CA HIS A 142 3.24 -10.32 11.26
C HIS A 142 2.18 -11.42 11.21
N SER A 143 1.91 -12.03 12.36
CA SER A 143 0.91 -13.11 12.51
C SER A 143 -0.54 -12.61 12.33
N ARG A 144 -0.76 -11.30 12.34
CA ARG A 144 -2.06 -10.67 12.15
C ARG A 144 -2.02 -9.68 11.01
N VAL A 145 -3.01 -9.76 10.13
CA VAL A 145 -3.26 -8.77 9.08
C VAL A 145 -4.61 -8.11 9.35
N LEU A 146 -4.60 -6.80 9.48
CA LEU A 146 -5.79 -5.97 9.58
C LEU A 146 -6.09 -5.39 8.21
N TRP A 147 -7.29 -5.63 7.70
CA TRP A 147 -7.71 -5.14 6.39
C TRP A 147 -8.49 -3.84 6.53
N LEU A 148 -7.99 -2.76 5.97
CA LEU A 148 -8.61 -1.44 5.98
C LEU A 148 -9.03 -1.05 4.56
N ASP A 149 -10.32 -0.80 4.38
CA ASP A 149 -10.88 -0.30 3.12
C ASP A 149 -11.28 1.18 3.27
N GLY A 150 -10.52 2.08 2.65
CA GLY A 150 -10.78 3.52 2.70
C GLY A 150 -12.16 3.93 2.17
N GLN A 151 -12.76 3.13 1.29
CA GLN A 151 -14.11 3.39 0.79
C GLN A 151 -15.18 3.14 1.88
N ARG A 152 -14.94 2.19 2.77
CA ARG A 152 -15.87 1.84 3.85
C ARG A 152 -15.73 2.74 5.09
N MET A 153 -14.61 3.45 5.22
CA MET A 153 -14.38 4.38 6.33
C MET A 153 -15.25 5.66 6.25
N LYS A 154 -15.96 5.87 5.15
CA LYS A 154 -16.95 6.96 5.00
C LYS A 154 -18.30 6.70 5.66
N THR A 155 -18.47 5.61 6.40
CA THR A 155 -19.65 5.44 7.26
C THR A 155 -19.65 6.53 8.33
N PRO A 156 -20.80 7.16 8.61
CA PRO A 156 -20.90 8.16 9.68
C PRO A 156 -20.31 7.56 10.94
N SER A 157 -19.57 8.39 11.70
CA SER A 157 -19.01 7.97 12.98
C SER A 157 -20.12 7.30 13.78
N LEU A 158 -19.79 6.33 14.63
CA LEU A 158 -20.75 5.69 15.53
C LEU A 158 -21.61 6.72 16.30
N TRP A 159 -21.08 7.94 16.50
CA TRP A 159 -21.73 9.07 17.16
C TRP A 159 -22.82 9.74 16.30
N ASN A 160 -22.76 9.63 14.97
CA ASN A 160 -23.74 10.18 14.04
C ASN A 160 -24.58 9.08 13.36
N SER A 161 -24.48 7.85 13.84
CA SER A 161 -25.31 6.75 13.36
C SER A 161 -26.76 6.96 13.85
N PRO A 162 -27.76 6.80 12.99
CA PRO A 162 -29.17 6.81 13.43
C PRO A 162 -29.49 5.71 14.44
N SER A 163 -28.58 4.76 14.64
CA SER A 163 -28.67 3.72 15.68
C SER A 163 -28.05 4.10 17.02
N THR A 164 -27.47 5.31 17.16
CA THR A 164 -26.89 5.73 18.42
C THR A 164 -28.04 6.12 19.37
N PRO A 165 -28.23 5.44 20.52
CA PRO A 165 -29.31 5.76 21.43
C PRO A 165 -29.17 7.21 21.93
N PRO A 166 -30.28 8.00 22.02
CA PRO A 166 -30.21 9.41 22.37
C PRO A 166 -29.78 9.68 23.83
N TRP A 167 -29.57 8.62 24.61
CA TRP A 167 -29.12 8.70 25.99
C TRP A 167 -27.61 8.53 26.18
N LEU A 168 -26.84 8.28 25.08
CA LEU A 168 -25.39 8.24 25.20
C LEU A 168 -24.89 9.67 25.39
N PRO A 169 -24.35 10.05 26.55
CA PRO A 169 -23.83 11.38 26.74
C PRO A 169 -22.57 11.57 25.90
N VAL A 170 -22.54 12.69 25.20
CA VAL A 170 -21.30 13.20 24.59
C VAL A 170 -20.42 13.64 25.76
N LEU A 171 -19.47 12.81 26.13
CA LEU A 171 -18.39 13.16 27.05
C LEU A 171 -17.28 13.87 26.30
#